data_3c8cc710de2bdeac8d28e41b39b1f29c
#
_entry.id   3c8cc710de2bdeac8d28e41b39b1f29c
#
_cell.length_a   1.000
_cell.length_b   1.000
_cell.length_c   1.000
_cell.angle_alpha   90.00
_cell.angle_beta   90.00
_cell.angle_gamma   90.00
#
_symmetry.space_group_name_H-M   'P 1'
#
loop_
_entity.id
_entity.type
_entity.pdbx_description
1 polymer ?
#
loop_
_entity_poly.entity_id
_entity_poly.type
_entity_poly.pdbx_seq_one_letter_code
_entity_poly.pdbx_strand_id
1 'polypeptide(L)'
;IGNKPDWKLLQSELKHIGREDIIIIEDSADTITYTEETDVSTTSFYASHIITAGGTGGMVMFNDKKHVDRALQYRDWGRMGDNSEIMDDRFNHSVDGIPYDHKFLYDVLGYNFKCSEMSAAFGLVQLERFETFKDIRRDNIKHYLENLKDVVEITLPDDSIEPNWLAIPLQTERRLELLTFLEENNIQTRVTFAGNVTRHPIYREYLQPFENSDIIMKNGFLLGAHHGMTIEDVDYVCDKIKEFFNK
;
A
#
# COMPACT_ATOMS: atom_id res chain seq x y z
N ILE A 1 4.66 -4.11 -2.51
CA ILE A 1 3.93 -5.29 -2.99
C ILE A 1 3.37 -6.11 -1.81
N GLY A 2 3.86 -5.93 -0.58
CA GLY A 2 3.43 -6.65 0.62
C GLY A 2 4.52 -7.47 1.32
N ASN A 3 5.78 -7.32 0.96
CA ASN A 3 6.88 -7.87 1.74
C ASN A 3 7.06 -7.06 3.03
N LYS A 4 7.16 -7.75 4.16
CA LYS A 4 7.33 -7.12 5.46
C LYS A 4 8.82 -7.05 5.82
N PRO A 5 9.36 -5.85 6.10
CA PRO A 5 10.71 -5.71 6.65
C PRO A 5 10.82 -6.32 8.05
N ASP A 6 12.04 -6.68 8.45
CA ASP A 6 12.32 -7.04 9.85
C ASP A 6 12.47 -5.74 10.68
N TRP A 7 11.35 -5.28 11.22
CA TRP A 7 11.28 -4.05 12.01
C TRP A 7 12.11 -4.13 13.29
N LYS A 8 12.21 -5.31 13.92
CA LYS A 8 13.01 -5.51 15.14
C LYS A 8 14.49 -5.39 14.84
N LEU A 9 14.94 -5.97 13.72
CA LEU A 9 16.32 -5.81 13.28
C LEU A 9 16.61 -4.33 12.98
N LEU A 10 15.71 -3.64 12.25
CA LEU A 10 15.88 -2.21 11.95
C LEU A 10 16.02 -1.37 13.24
N GLN A 11 15.14 -1.57 14.23
CA GLN A 11 15.25 -0.88 15.51
C GLN A 11 16.57 -1.18 16.24
N SER A 12 16.99 -2.45 16.21
CA SER A 12 18.27 -2.86 16.81
C SER A 12 19.46 -2.17 16.15
N GLU A 13 19.49 -2.08 14.82
CA GLU A 13 20.53 -1.40 14.07
C GLU A 13 20.53 0.11 14.32
N LEU A 14 19.37 0.75 14.34
CA LEU A 14 19.25 2.18 14.68
C LEU A 14 19.81 2.46 16.08
N LYS A 15 19.49 1.61 17.05
CA LYS A 15 20.03 1.70 18.40
C LYS A 15 21.55 1.49 18.43
N HIS A 16 22.07 0.52 17.69
CA HIS A 16 23.50 0.23 17.61
C HIS A 16 24.31 1.44 17.09
N ILE A 17 23.77 2.18 16.15
CA ILE A 17 24.41 3.40 15.59
C ILE A 17 24.04 4.69 16.34
N GLY A 18 23.29 4.60 17.45
CA GLY A 18 22.88 5.76 18.26
C GLY A 18 21.87 6.68 17.58
N ARG A 19 21.02 6.15 16.71
CA ARG A 19 20.01 6.91 15.95
C ARG A 19 18.57 6.49 16.30
N GLU A 20 18.32 6.29 17.59
CA GLU A 20 16.96 6.04 18.12
C GLU A 20 16.02 7.26 17.97
N ASP A 21 16.56 8.40 17.52
CA ASP A 21 15.83 9.62 17.20
C ASP A 21 15.05 9.54 15.86
N ILE A 22 15.36 8.56 15.03
CA ILE A 22 14.75 8.39 13.71
C ILE A 22 13.32 7.87 13.85
N ILE A 23 12.36 8.59 13.26
CA ILE A 23 10.96 8.17 13.18
C ILE A 23 10.83 7.14 12.06
N ILE A 24 10.27 5.98 12.39
CA ILE A 24 10.00 4.90 11.44
C ILE A 24 8.55 5.01 10.95
N ILE A 25 8.40 5.26 9.66
CA ILE A 25 7.10 5.30 8.99
C ILE A 25 6.96 4.07 8.10
N GLU A 26 5.98 3.22 8.42
CA GLU A 26 5.61 2.07 7.59
C GLU A 26 4.63 2.49 6.50
N ASP A 27 5.05 2.37 5.25
CA ASP A 27 4.15 2.50 4.10
C ASP A 27 3.51 1.13 3.80
N SER A 28 2.28 0.97 4.28
CA SER A 28 1.45 -0.23 4.07
C SER A 28 0.31 0.05 3.09
N ALA A 29 0.53 0.89 2.07
CA ALA A 29 -0.49 1.23 1.09
C ALA A 29 -1.08 -0.01 0.40
N ASP A 30 -0.25 -1.03 0.14
CA ASP A 30 -0.65 -2.28 -0.52
C ASP A 30 -1.16 -3.36 0.44
N THR A 31 -1.36 -3.03 1.72
CA THR A 31 -1.87 -3.95 2.74
C THR A 31 -2.57 -3.16 3.85
N ILE A 32 -3.05 -3.88 4.89
CA ILE A 32 -3.54 -3.27 6.12
C ILE A 32 -2.77 -3.91 7.26
N THR A 33 -1.81 -3.19 7.80
CA THR A 33 -1.02 -3.63 8.94
C THR A 33 -0.96 -2.52 9.99
N TYR A 34 -0.92 -2.94 11.24
CA TYR A 34 -0.52 -2.14 12.37
C TYR A 34 0.70 -2.81 12.99
N THR A 35 1.80 -2.08 13.10
CA THR A 35 3.07 -2.59 13.57
C THR A 35 3.53 -1.83 14.81
N GLU A 36 3.72 -2.55 15.92
CA GLU A 36 4.15 -1.94 17.19
C GLU A 36 5.60 -1.41 17.13
N GLU A 37 6.40 -1.96 16.25
CA GLU A 37 7.81 -1.59 16.08
C GLU A 37 8.02 -0.32 15.24
N THR A 38 6.98 0.24 14.63
CA THR A 38 7.06 1.48 13.87
C THR A 38 6.35 2.62 14.61
N ASP A 39 6.73 3.87 14.37
CA ASP A 39 6.07 5.02 15.00
C ASP A 39 4.74 5.33 14.34
N VAL A 40 4.67 5.12 13.02
CA VAL A 40 3.52 5.43 12.18
C VAL A 40 3.34 4.34 11.14
N SER A 41 2.11 3.86 10.95
CA SER A 41 1.73 3.01 9.83
C SER A 41 0.68 3.70 8.96
N THR A 42 0.76 3.53 7.65
CA THR A 42 -0.20 4.09 6.71
C THR A 42 -0.82 2.99 5.87
N THR A 43 -2.08 3.16 5.46
CA THR A 43 -2.72 2.29 4.47
C THR A 43 -3.57 3.11 3.52
N SER A 44 -3.82 2.56 2.32
CA SER A 44 -4.60 3.21 1.29
C SER A 44 -5.85 2.42 0.95
N PHE A 45 -6.96 3.14 0.75
CA PHE A 45 -8.24 2.59 0.28
C PHE A 45 -8.52 2.97 -1.17
N TYR A 46 -7.45 3.24 -1.94
CA TYR A 46 -7.57 3.48 -3.37
C TYR A 46 -8.12 2.23 -4.09
N ALA A 47 -8.77 2.43 -5.23
CA ALA A 47 -9.54 1.39 -5.92
C ALA A 47 -8.78 0.10 -6.24
N SER A 48 -7.46 0.18 -6.52
CA SER A 48 -6.63 -0.97 -6.88
C SER A 48 -5.96 -1.66 -5.69
N HIS A 49 -6.16 -1.19 -4.46
CA HIS A 49 -5.58 -1.80 -3.27
C HIS A 49 -6.45 -2.96 -2.75
N ILE A 50 -6.00 -3.63 -1.67
CA ILE A 50 -6.62 -4.86 -1.17
C ILE A 50 -8.07 -4.65 -0.76
N ILE A 51 -8.36 -3.53 -0.07
CA ILE A 51 -9.72 -3.06 0.16
C ILE A 51 -9.83 -1.59 -0.27
N THR A 52 -11.05 -1.14 -0.51
CA THR A 52 -11.31 0.23 -0.97
C THR A 52 -12.43 0.88 -0.18
N ALA A 53 -12.39 2.20 -0.05
CA ALA A 53 -13.47 2.99 0.51
C ALA A 53 -14.19 3.79 -0.60
N GLY A 54 -14.73 3.07 -1.59
CA GLY A 54 -15.37 3.68 -2.76
C GLY A 54 -14.38 4.32 -3.72
N GLY A 55 -13.13 3.81 -3.78
CA GLY A 55 -12.10 4.25 -4.71
C GLY A 55 -11.13 5.29 -4.16
N THR A 56 -11.34 5.81 -2.95
CA THR A 56 -10.53 6.86 -2.33
C THR A 56 -10.37 6.62 -0.83
N GLY A 57 -9.48 7.39 -0.20
CA GLY A 57 -9.26 7.35 1.24
C GLY A 57 -8.01 6.61 1.64
N GLY A 58 -7.77 6.57 2.93
CA GLY A 58 -6.65 5.92 3.57
C GLY A 58 -6.74 6.10 5.07
N MET A 59 -5.80 5.52 5.77
CA MET A 59 -5.69 5.63 7.22
C MET A 59 -4.23 5.86 7.63
N VAL A 60 -4.03 6.67 8.65
CA VAL A 60 -2.76 6.81 9.35
C VAL A 60 -2.95 6.34 10.78
N MET A 61 -2.10 5.44 11.23
CA MET A 61 -2.12 4.86 12.56
C MET A 61 -0.86 5.29 13.32
N PHE A 62 -1.04 5.80 14.53
CA PHE A 62 0.06 6.27 15.38
C PHE A 62 0.14 5.44 16.65
N ASN A 63 1.36 5.08 17.06
CA ASN A 63 1.60 4.43 18.34
C ASN A 63 1.57 5.43 19.52
N ASP A 64 1.82 6.71 19.27
CA ASP A 64 1.71 7.77 20.28
C ASP A 64 0.46 8.62 20.05
N LYS A 65 -0.45 8.62 21.05
CA LYS A 65 -1.72 9.36 20.99
C LYS A 65 -1.55 10.85 20.73
N LYS A 66 -0.46 11.47 21.19
CA LYS A 66 -0.22 12.92 20.97
C LYS A 66 -0.20 13.28 19.47
N HIS A 67 0.21 12.35 18.61
CA HIS A 67 0.24 12.55 17.17
C HIS A 67 -1.15 12.44 16.54
N VAL A 68 -2.06 11.68 17.16
CA VAL A 68 -3.46 11.53 16.68
C VAL A 68 -4.18 12.86 16.72
N ASP A 69 -4.13 13.57 17.87
CA ASP A 69 -4.83 14.85 18.02
C ASP A 69 -4.30 15.89 17.03
N ARG A 70 -2.98 15.91 16.82
CA ARG A 70 -2.36 16.80 15.84
C ARG A 70 -2.72 16.44 14.40
N ALA A 71 -2.77 15.15 14.08
CA ALA A 71 -3.19 14.67 12.76
C ALA A 71 -4.66 15.01 12.46
N LEU A 72 -5.54 14.92 13.46
CA LEU A 72 -6.94 15.33 13.35
C LEU A 72 -7.07 16.83 13.04
N GLN A 73 -6.26 17.67 13.68
CA GLN A 73 -6.22 19.10 13.34
C GLN A 73 -5.81 19.32 11.87
N TYR A 74 -4.73 18.69 11.41
CA TYR A 74 -4.31 18.79 10.02
C TYR A 74 -5.35 18.26 9.05
N ARG A 75 -6.03 17.18 9.38
CA ARG A 75 -7.11 16.60 8.56
C ARG A 75 -8.29 17.54 8.40
N ASP A 76 -8.62 18.30 9.44
CA ASP A 76 -9.83 19.09 9.57
C ASP A 76 -9.54 20.61 9.54
N TRP A 77 -8.89 21.09 8.50
CA TRP A 77 -8.56 22.50 8.19
C TRP A 77 -7.67 23.22 9.21
N GLY A 78 -7.07 22.53 10.16
CA GLY A 78 -6.29 23.14 11.24
C GLY A 78 -7.10 23.58 12.44
N ARG A 79 -8.35 23.13 12.55
CA ARG A 79 -9.25 23.45 13.68
C ARG A 79 -8.72 22.90 15.00
N MET A 80 -8.92 23.64 16.07
CA MET A 80 -8.52 23.20 17.42
C MET A 80 -9.32 22.00 17.92
N GLY A 81 -10.57 21.82 17.49
CA GLY A 81 -11.40 20.67 17.82
C GLY A 81 -12.65 20.57 16.97
N ASP A 82 -13.16 19.32 16.85
CA ASP A 82 -14.43 19.01 16.16
C ASP A 82 -15.14 17.83 16.87
N ASN A 83 -14.80 17.55 18.13
CA ASN A 83 -15.16 16.31 18.81
C ASN A 83 -16.39 16.44 19.69
N SER A 84 -16.91 17.64 19.94
CA SER A 84 -18.06 17.86 20.81
C SER A 84 -19.05 18.84 20.21
N GLU A 85 -20.34 18.53 20.36
CA GLU A 85 -21.44 19.44 20.07
C GLU A 85 -21.95 20.16 21.33
N ILE A 86 -21.43 19.81 22.52
CA ILE A 86 -21.81 20.40 23.78
C ILE A 86 -21.28 21.84 23.86
N MET A 87 -22.15 22.79 24.20
CA MET A 87 -21.83 24.21 24.19
C MET A 87 -20.66 24.56 25.09
N ASP A 88 -20.64 24.00 26.31
CA ASP A 88 -19.59 24.28 27.31
C ASP A 88 -18.19 23.82 26.79
N ASP A 89 -18.12 22.68 26.11
CA ASP A 89 -16.87 22.21 25.51
C ASP A 89 -16.45 23.12 24.36
N ARG A 90 -17.39 23.50 23.50
CA ARG A 90 -17.13 24.33 22.32
C ARG A 90 -16.61 25.71 22.67
N PHE A 91 -17.13 26.33 23.72
CA PHE A 91 -16.77 27.68 24.16
C PHE A 91 -15.77 27.72 25.35
N ASN A 92 -15.12 26.60 25.65
CA ASN A 92 -14.05 26.52 26.64
C ASN A 92 -12.71 27.07 26.10
N HIS A 93 -12.77 27.93 25.10
CA HIS A 93 -11.62 28.57 24.47
C HIS A 93 -11.85 30.07 24.33
N SER A 94 -10.75 30.81 24.26
CA SER A 94 -10.82 32.26 24.00
C SER A 94 -9.66 32.71 23.12
N VAL A 95 -9.92 33.76 22.32
CA VAL A 95 -8.91 34.49 21.56
C VAL A 95 -8.91 35.93 22.06
N ASP A 96 -7.80 36.39 22.61
CA ASP A 96 -7.63 37.75 23.17
C ASP A 96 -8.69 38.06 24.23
N GLY A 97 -9.07 37.05 25.03
CA GLY A 97 -10.09 37.17 26.07
C GLY A 97 -11.55 37.11 25.57
N ILE A 98 -11.77 36.90 24.28
CA ILE A 98 -13.10 36.71 23.68
C ILE A 98 -13.42 35.20 23.69
N PRO A 99 -14.46 34.72 24.40
CA PRO A 99 -14.90 33.34 24.30
C PRO A 99 -15.28 32.99 22.86
N TYR A 100 -14.75 31.89 22.36
CA TYR A 100 -14.97 31.50 20.96
C TYR A 100 -15.14 29.99 20.80
N ASP A 101 -15.93 29.61 19.81
CA ASP A 101 -16.19 28.20 19.51
C ASP A 101 -14.93 27.56 18.90
N HIS A 102 -14.39 26.52 19.53
CA HIS A 102 -13.17 25.83 19.09
C HIS A 102 -13.25 25.26 17.68
N LYS A 103 -14.46 24.99 17.16
CA LYS A 103 -14.68 24.56 15.78
C LYS A 103 -14.26 25.62 14.74
N PHE A 104 -14.15 26.86 15.14
CA PHE A 104 -13.75 27.98 14.28
C PHE A 104 -12.44 28.63 14.72
N LEU A 105 -11.72 28.01 15.64
CA LEU A 105 -10.35 28.38 16.00
C LEU A 105 -9.37 27.50 15.23
N TYR A 106 -8.39 28.13 14.60
CA TYR A 106 -7.39 27.47 13.78
C TYR A 106 -6.02 27.59 14.43
N ASP A 107 -5.43 26.46 14.80
CA ASP A 107 -4.14 26.37 15.48
C ASP A 107 -2.99 26.12 14.50
N VAL A 108 -3.31 25.51 13.35
CA VAL A 108 -2.34 25.18 12.29
C VAL A 108 -2.94 25.41 10.91
N LEU A 109 -2.08 25.50 9.90
CA LEU A 109 -2.50 25.42 8.50
C LEU A 109 -2.81 23.95 8.17
N GLY A 110 -4.10 23.62 8.09
CA GLY A 110 -4.55 22.26 7.85
C GLY A 110 -5.11 22.06 6.43
N TYR A 111 -5.59 20.83 6.19
CA TYR A 111 -6.11 20.36 4.91
C TYR A 111 -7.56 19.91 5.05
N ASN A 112 -8.22 19.68 3.92
CA ASN A 112 -9.52 19.01 3.89
C ASN A 112 -9.32 17.55 3.48
N PHE A 113 -8.99 16.70 4.44
CA PHE A 113 -8.79 15.25 4.24
C PHE A 113 -9.84 14.40 4.94
N LYS A 114 -10.95 15.01 5.36
CA LYS A 114 -12.05 14.29 6.01
C LYS A 114 -12.72 13.33 5.02
N CYS A 115 -12.77 12.06 5.39
CA CYS A 115 -13.44 11.03 4.61
C CYS A 115 -14.95 11.29 4.58
N SER A 116 -15.61 11.00 3.45
CA SER A 116 -17.07 11.05 3.39
C SER A 116 -17.69 9.86 4.14
N GLU A 117 -18.87 10.06 4.72
CA GLU A 117 -19.64 9.00 5.39
C GLU A 117 -19.97 7.84 4.43
N MET A 118 -20.22 8.12 3.17
CA MET A 118 -20.48 7.10 2.13
C MET A 118 -19.23 6.22 1.91
N SER A 119 -18.05 6.85 1.82
CA SER A 119 -16.78 6.14 1.65
C SER A 119 -16.48 5.31 2.91
N ALA A 120 -16.69 5.88 4.10
CA ALA A 120 -16.49 5.17 5.34
C ALA A 120 -17.41 3.96 5.48
N ALA A 121 -18.69 4.10 5.17
CA ALA A 121 -19.67 3.00 5.20
C ALA A 121 -19.31 1.88 4.22
N PHE A 122 -18.86 2.24 3.00
CA PHE A 122 -18.37 1.24 2.03
C PHE A 122 -17.12 0.52 2.56
N GLY A 123 -16.16 1.28 3.10
CA GLY A 123 -14.92 0.74 3.66
C GLY A 123 -15.15 -0.23 4.82
N LEU A 124 -16.12 0.03 5.70
CA LEU A 124 -16.47 -0.86 6.80
C LEU A 124 -16.88 -2.25 6.29
N VAL A 125 -17.72 -2.32 5.25
CA VAL A 125 -18.13 -3.61 4.64
C VAL A 125 -16.93 -4.33 4.01
N GLN A 126 -16.00 -3.59 3.41
CA GLN A 126 -14.77 -4.18 2.87
C GLN A 126 -13.87 -4.73 3.99
N LEU A 127 -13.78 -4.02 5.10
CA LEU A 127 -12.99 -4.45 6.26
C LEU A 127 -13.55 -5.74 6.89
N GLU A 128 -14.87 -5.89 6.97
CA GLU A 128 -15.51 -7.13 7.43
C GLU A 128 -15.15 -8.35 6.56
N ARG A 129 -14.88 -8.14 5.28
CA ARG A 129 -14.52 -9.18 4.31
C ARG A 129 -13.02 -9.39 4.16
N PHE A 130 -12.21 -8.59 4.84
CA PHE A 130 -10.76 -8.51 4.60
C PHE A 130 -10.06 -9.86 4.75
N GLU A 131 -10.37 -10.64 5.79
CA GLU A 131 -9.74 -11.95 6.00
C GLU A 131 -10.07 -12.93 4.87
N THR A 132 -11.31 -12.94 4.40
CA THR A 132 -11.71 -13.75 3.23
C THR A 132 -10.94 -13.33 1.98
N PHE A 133 -10.76 -12.02 1.76
CA PHE A 133 -10.01 -11.51 0.62
C PHE A 133 -8.53 -11.91 0.68
N LYS A 134 -7.94 -11.90 1.88
CA LYS A 134 -6.57 -12.38 2.12
C LYS A 134 -6.42 -13.85 1.75
N ASP A 135 -7.33 -14.69 2.23
CA ASP A 135 -7.27 -16.13 1.97
C ASP A 135 -7.34 -16.44 0.48
N ILE A 136 -8.29 -15.83 -0.25
CA ILE A 136 -8.42 -16.03 -1.71
C ILE A 136 -7.16 -15.54 -2.43
N ARG A 137 -6.62 -14.37 -2.08
CA ARG A 137 -5.38 -13.83 -2.67
C ARG A 137 -4.21 -14.78 -2.46
N ARG A 138 -4.05 -15.27 -1.24
CA ARG A 138 -2.99 -16.20 -0.88
C ARG A 138 -3.08 -17.50 -1.69
N ASP A 139 -4.28 -18.05 -1.82
CA ASP A 139 -4.51 -19.28 -2.56
C ASP A 139 -4.24 -19.09 -4.06
N ASN A 140 -4.68 -17.95 -4.65
CA ASN A 140 -4.35 -17.59 -6.03
C ASN A 140 -2.84 -17.49 -6.25
N ILE A 141 -2.11 -16.82 -5.35
CA ILE A 141 -0.65 -16.68 -5.45
C ILE A 141 0.05 -18.04 -5.35
N LYS A 142 -0.32 -18.89 -4.39
CA LYS A 142 0.22 -20.23 -4.27
C LYS A 142 -0.01 -21.04 -5.54
N HIS A 143 -1.20 -20.91 -6.11
CA HIS A 143 -1.55 -21.60 -7.34
C HIS A 143 -0.68 -21.16 -8.54
N TYR A 144 -0.40 -19.85 -8.67
CA TYR A 144 0.58 -19.34 -9.65
C TYR A 144 1.97 -19.95 -9.43
N LEU A 145 2.48 -19.93 -8.19
CA LEU A 145 3.81 -20.44 -7.87
C LEU A 145 3.94 -21.93 -8.21
N GLU A 146 2.93 -22.73 -7.88
CA GLU A 146 2.91 -24.17 -8.21
C GLU A 146 2.88 -24.42 -9.71
N ASN A 147 2.07 -23.66 -10.46
CA ASN A 147 1.89 -23.85 -11.88
C ASN A 147 3.06 -23.35 -12.74
N LEU A 148 3.79 -22.33 -12.26
CA LEU A 148 4.87 -21.71 -13.03
C LEU A 148 6.27 -22.15 -12.59
N LYS A 149 6.43 -22.98 -11.56
CA LYS A 149 7.73 -23.41 -11.02
C LYS A 149 8.68 -24.06 -12.05
N ASP A 150 8.11 -24.71 -13.06
CA ASP A 150 8.87 -25.43 -14.09
C ASP A 150 9.08 -24.59 -15.38
N VAL A 151 8.61 -23.34 -15.42
CA VAL A 151 8.82 -22.40 -16.53
C VAL A 151 10.13 -21.64 -16.30
N VAL A 152 11.21 -22.16 -16.87
CA VAL A 152 12.59 -21.68 -16.59
C VAL A 152 12.85 -20.23 -16.98
N GLU A 153 12.08 -19.68 -17.92
CA GLU A 153 12.18 -18.30 -18.39
C GLU A 153 11.48 -17.29 -17.45
N ILE A 154 10.74 -17.79 -16.45
CA ILE A 154 10.07 -16.96 -15.45
C ILE A 154 10.83 -17.05 -14.13
N THR A 155 11.27 -15.90 -13.63
CA THR A 155 11.77 -15.80 -12.26
C THR A 155 10.59 -15.57 -11.32
N LEU A 156 10.37 -16.51 -10.41
CA LEU A 156 9.35 -16.42 -9.37
C LEU A 156 9.87 -15.59 -8.17
N PRO A 157 8.99 -15.00 -7.39
CA PRO A 157 9.37 -14.35 -6.13
C PRO A 157 9.81 -15.38 -5.09
N ASP A 158 10.55 -14.92 -4.09
CA ASP A 158 10.87 -15.73 -2.91
C ASP A 158 9.60 -16.02 -2.10
N ASP A 159 9.28 -17.29 -1.92
CA ASP A 159 8.11 -17.80 -1.19
C ASP A 159 8.39 -18.11 0.28
N SER A 160 9.58 -17.79 0.79
CA SER A 160 9.95 -17.99 2.20
C SER A 160 9.07 -17.20 3.18
N ILE A 161 8.36 -16.18 2.68
CA ILE A 161 7.40 -15.37 3.43
C ILE A 161 6.00 -15.69 2.91
N GLU A 162 5.04 -15.92 3.82
CA GLU A 162 3.64 -16.16 3.43
C GLU A 162 3.11 -14.96 2.60
N PRO A 163 2.70 -15.20 1.34
CA PRO A 163 2.37 -14.12 0.43
C PRO A 163 1.01 -13.47 0.78
N ASN A 164 1.04 -12.17 1.06
CA ASN A 164 -0.14 -11.30 1.12
C ASN A 164 0.00 -10.16 0.10
N TRP A 165 0.56 -10.47 -1.05
CA TRP A 165 0.91 -9.47 -2.06
C TRP A 165 -0.33 -8.89 -2.76
N LEU A 166 -0.22 -7.65 -3.17
CA LEU A 166 -1.25 -6.96 -3.97
C LEU A 166 -1.49 -7.69 -5.30
N ALA A 167 -0.44 -8.18 -5.93
CA ALA A 167 -0.41 -8.90 -7.19
C ALA A 167 0.78 -9.86 -7.18
N ILE A 168 0.82 -10.86 -8.05
CA ILE A 168 2.00 -11.71 -8.16
C ILE A 168 3.11 -11.03 -8.95
N PRO A 169 4.32 -10.81 -8.34
CA PRO A 169 5.47 -10.24 -9.02
C PRO A 169 6.27 -11.33 -9.73
N LEU A 170 6.48 -11.16 -11.02
CA LEU A 170 7.24 -12.08 -11.86
C LEU A 170 8.29 -11.31 -12.66
N GLN A 171 9.31 -12.02 -13.17
CA GLN A 171 10.31 -11.43 -14.05
C GLN A 171 10.61 -12.35 -15.23
N THR A 172 10.91 -11.74 -16.39
CA THR A 172 11.45 -12.42 -17.58
C THR A 172 12.23 -11.45 -18.45
N GLU A 173 13.28 -11.91 -19.08
CA GLU A 173 14.01 -11.09 -20.07
C GLU A 173 13.18 -10.76 -21.30
N ARG A 174 12.17 -11.57 -21.61
CA ARG A 174 11.23 -11.37 -22.73
C ARG A 174 9.96 -10.63 -22.28
N ARG A 175 10.07 -9.75 -21.28
CA ARG A 175 8.92 -9.08 -20.67
C ARG A 175 7.98 -8.42 -21.69
N LEU A 176 8.49 -7.57 -22.57
CA LEU A 176 7.63 -6.84 -23.51
C LEU A 176 6.86 -7.77 -24.44
N GLU A 177 7.52 -8.82 -24.96
CA GLU A 177 6.90 -9.80 -25.85
C GLU A 177 5.80 -10.58 -25.10
N LEU A 178 6.11 -11.06 -23.89
CA LEU A 178 5.15 -11.77 -23.05
C LEU A 178 3.95 -10.89 -22.69
N LEU A 179 4.17 -9.66 -22.25
CA LEU A 179 3.05 -8.77 -21.88
C LEU A 179 2.16 -8.44 -23.08
N THR A 180 2.75 -8.22 -24.26
CA THR A 180 1.98 -8.02 -25.50
C THR A 180 1.10 -9.23 -25.78
N PHE A 181 1.66 -10.44 -25.72
CA PHE A 181 0.92 -11.67 -25.93
C PHE A 181 -0.21 -11.88 -24.91
N LEU A 182 0.04 -11.58 -23.64
CA LEU A 182 -0.97 -11.71 -22.57
C LEU A 182 -2.12 -10.70 -22.77
N GLU A 183 -1.82 -9.44 -23.07
CA GLU A 183 -2.84 -8.42 -23.34
C GLU A 183 -3.69 -8.77 -24.60
N GLU A 184 -3.09 -9.34 -25.66
CA GLU A 184 -3.81 -9.87 -26.82
C GLU A 184 -4.74 -11.05 -26.46
N ASN A 185 -4.46 -11.75 -25.37
CA ASN A 185 -5.31 -12.81 -24.81
C ASN A 185 -6.23 -12.33 -23.67
N ASN A 186 -6.51 -11.02 -23.58
CA ASN A 186 -7.37 -10.38 -22.59
C ASN A 186 -6.89 -10.55 -21.13
N ILE A 187 -5.59 -10.72 -20.91
CA ILE A 187 -4.97 -10.75 -19.59
C ILE A 187 -4.31 -9.41 -19.33
N GLN A 188 -4.86 -8.65 -18.37
CA GLN A 188 -4.31 -7.34 -18.02
C GLN A 188 -2.99 -7.48 -17.25
N THR A 189 -2.00 -6.70 -17.63
CA THR A 189 -0.66 -6.73 -17.06
C THR A 189 -0.23 -5.37 -16.52
N ARG A 190 0.77 -5.36 -15.64
CA ARG A 190 1.44 -4.14 -15.17
C ARG A 190 2.94 -4.40 -15.07
N VAL A 191 3.75 -3.36 -15.21
CA VAL A 191 5.17 -3.42 -14.82
C VAL A 191 5.28 -3.36 -13.30
N THR A 192 6.41 -3.82 -12.76
CA THR A 192 6.64 -3.79 -11.31
C THR A 192 6.95 -2.35 -10.87
N PHE A 193 5.90 -1.56 -10.69
CA PHE A 193 5.91 -0.16 -10.24
C PHE A 193 6.98 0.72 -10.92
N ALA A 194 7.71 1.51 -10.12
CA ALA A 194 8.66 2.49 -10.63
C ALA A 194 10.03 1.91 -11.02
N GLY A 195 10.36 0.69 -10.55
CA GLY A 195 11.72 0.15 -10.72
C GLY A 195 12.78 1.09 -10.09
N ASN A 196 13.81 1.46 -10.83
CA ASN A 196 14.78 2.46 -10.38
C ASN A 196 14.22 3.88 -10.56
N VAL A 197 13.70 4.45 -9.48
CA VAL A 197 13.07 5.79 -9.48
C VAL A 197 13.99 6.90 -9.96
N THR A 198 15.32 6.75 -9.78
CA THR A 198 16.29 7.76 -10.24
C THR A 198 16.41 7.83 -11.77
N ARG A 199 15.88 6.84 -12.50
CA ARG A 199 15.79 6.88 -13.96
C ARG A 199 14.61 7.67 -14.49
N HIS A 200 13.65 8.01 -13.63
CA HIS A 200 12.49 8.81 -14.03
C HIS A 200 12.88 10.26 -14.34
N PRO A 201 12.21 10.90 -15.30
CA PRO A 201 12.59 12.24 -15.75
C PRO A 201 12.73 13.28 -14.64
N ILE A 202 11.81 13.25 -13.65
CA ILE A 202 11.79 14.20 -12.52
C ILE A 202 12.98 14.03 -11.55
N TYR A 203 13.58 12.83 -11.50
CA TYR A 203 14.70 12.53 -10.61
C TYR A 203 16.02 12.34 -11.35
N ARG A 204 16.11 12.80 -12.58
CA ARG A 204 17.27 12.59 -13.44
C ARG A 204 18.58 13.13 -12.90
N GLU A 205 18.52 14.19 -12.10
CA GLU A 205 19.67 14.78 -11.42
C GLU A 205 20.28 13.85 -10.34
N TYR A 206 19.48 12.88 -9.82
CA TYR A 206 19.90 11.88 -8.83
C TYR A 206 20.24 10.52 -9.46
N LEU A 207 20.38 10.47 -10.79
CA LEU A 207 20.58 9.20 -11.51
C LEU A 207 21.75 8.41 -10.94
N GLN A 208 21.45 7.22 -10.45
CA GLN A 208 22.43 6.24 -10.00
C GLN A 208 22.07 4.83 -10.51
N PRO A 209 23.06 3.98 -10.82
CA PRO A 209 22.83 2.59 -11.12
C PRO A 209 22.55 1.83 -9.82
N PHE A 210 21.35 1.26 -9.73
CA PHE A 210 20.96 0.31 -8.69
C PHE A 210 20.64 -1.00 -9.39
N GLU A 211 21.58 -1.93 -9.40
CA GLU A 211 21.55 -3.13 -10.22
C GLU A 211 20.23 -3.90 -10.10
N ASN A 212 19.79 -4.23 -8.87
CA ASN A 212 18.55 -4.97 -8.65
C ASN A 212 17.31 -4.17 -9.10
N SER A 213 17.27 -2.86 -8.81
CA SER A 213 16.16 -2.02 -9.23
C SER A 213 16.13 -1.83 -10.75
N ASP A 214 17.28 -1.81 -11.40
CA ASP A 214 17.39 -1.73 -12.85
C ASP A 214 16.96 -3.05 -13.54
N ILE A 215 17.29 -4.20 -12.95
CA ILE A 215 16.82 -5.51 -13.40
C ILE A 215 15.29 -5.59 -13.28
N ILE A 216 14.73 -5.22 -12.12
CA ILE A 216 13.27 -5.19 -11.91
C ILE A 216 12.61 -4.23 -12.90
N MET A 217 13.18 -3.04 -13.11
CA MET A 217 12.65 -2.08 -14.08
C MET A 217 12.62 -2.62 -15.50
N LYS A 218 13.59 -3.45 -15.88
CA LYS A 218 13.70 -4.06 -17.20
C LYS A 218 12.80 -5.27 -17.36
N ASN A 219 12.79 -6.18 -16.40
CA ASN A 219 12.27 -7.53 -16.51
C ASN A 219 11.00 -7.78 -15.68
N GLY A 220 10.74 -6.93 -14.66
CA GLY A 220 9.68 -7.14 -13.69
C GLY A 220 8.28 -6.78 -14.20
N PHE A 221 7.30 -7.62 -13.88
CA PHE A 221 5.89 -7.37 -14.17
C PHE A 221 4.99 -7.96 -13.09
N LEU A 222 3.74 -7.54 -13.08
CA LEU A 222 2.71 -7.95 -12.13
C LEU A 222 1.51 -8.52 -12.87
N LEU A 223 0.96 -9.61 -12.34
CA LEU A 223 -0.32 -10.17 -12.76
C LEU A 223 -1.31 -10.15 -11.60
N GLY A 224 -2.60 -10.09 -11.93
CA GLY A 224 -3.67 -10.09 -10.93
C GLY A 224 -3.67 -11.39 -10.11
N ALA A 225 -3.85 -11.24 -8.80
CA ALA A 225 -4.09 -12.36 -7.87
C ALA A 225 -5.18 -11.98 -6.86
N HIS A 226 -6.08 -11.06 -7.27
CA HIS A 226 -7.08 -10.47 -6.37
C HIS A 226 -8.25 -11.42 -6.10
N HIS A 227 -8.97 -11.14 -5.04
CA HIS A 227 -10.09 -11.94 -4.55
C HIS A 227 -11.32 -12.02 -5.48
N GLY A 228 -11.32 -11.30 -6.59
CA GLY A 228 -12.32 -11.44 -7.67
C GLY A 228 -11.93 -12.44 -8.74
N MET A 229 -10.76 -13.07 -8.63
CA MET A 229 -10.30 -14.12 -9.55
C MET A 229 -10.58 -15.50 -8.96
N THR A 230 -10.95 -16.43 -9.81
CA THR A 230 -11.08 -17.85 -9.48
C THR A 230 -9.77 -18.61 -9.78
N ILE A 231 -9.66 -19.85 -9.33
CA ILE A 231 -8.51 -20.71 -9.66
C ILE A 231 -8.44 -20.97 -11.18
N GLU A 232 -9.60 -21.11 -11.83
CA GLU A 232 -9.67 -21.29 -13.29
C GLU A 232 -9.16 -20.06 -14.05
N ASP A 233 -9.36 -18.84 -13.53
CA ASP A 233 -8.75 -17.63 -14.09
C ASP A 233 -7.23 -17.67 -13.97
N VAL A 234 -6.70 -18.13 -12.85
CA VAL A 234 -5.26 -18.30 -12.63
C VAL A 234 -4.70 -19.38 -13.57
N ASP A 235 -5.40 -20.52 -13.71
CA ASP A 235 -5.02 -21.57 -14.67
C ASP A 235 -4.92 -21.04 -16.08
N TYR A 236 -5.92 -20.27 -16.52
CA TYR A 236 -5.91 -19.65 -17.85
C TYR A 236 -4.67 -18.78 -18.07
N VAL A 237 -4.33 -17.95 -17.09
CA VAL A 237 -3.13 -17.09 -17.17
C VAL A 237 -1.86 -17.94 -17.23
N CYS A 238 -1.73 -18.96 -16.38
CA CYS A 238 -0.58 -19.86 -16.36
C CYS A 238 -0.42 -20.61 -17.68
N ASP A 239 -1.53 -21.10 -18.24
CA ASP A 239 -1.52 -21.81 -19.53
C ASP A 239 -1.07 -20.89 -20.68
N LYS A 240 -1.49 -19.61 -20.68
CA LYS A 240 -1.03 -18.64 -21.66
C LYS A 240 0.45 -18.32 -21.52
N ILE A 241 0.99 -18.24 -20.33
CA ILE A 241 2.43 -18.08 -20.10
C ILE A 241 3.20 -19.29 -20.66
N LYS A 242 2.76 -20.51 -20.34
CA LYS A 242 3.36 -21.75 -20.85
C LYS A 242 3.25 -21.84 -22.39
N GLU A 243 2.10 -21.46 -22.96
CA GLU A 243 1.92 -21.41 -24.43
C GLU A 243 2.92 -20.46 -25.09
N PHE A 244 3.18 -19.29 -24.47
CA PHE A 244 4.14 -18.33 -25.02
C PHE A 244 5.57 -18.86 -25.06
N PHE A 245 6.03 -19.54 -24.03
CA PHE A 245 7.39 -20.05 -23.94
C PHE A 245 7.59 -21.38 -24.65
N ASN A 246 6.54 -22.14 -24.95
CA ASN A 246 6.61 -23.40 -25.72
C ASN A 246 6.54 -23.20 -27.25
N LYS A 247 6.41 -21.95 -27.71
CA LYS A 247 6.48 -21.56 -29.13
C LYS A 247 7.90 -21.24 -29.55
#